data_a372426ff5af68e5afe8c6683fd87ad3
#
_entry.id   a372426ff5af68e5afe8c6683fd87ad3
#
_cell.length_a   1.000
_cell.length_b   1.000
_cell.length_c   1.000
_cell.angle_alpha   90.00
_cell.angle_beta   90.00
_cell.angle_gamma   90.00
#
_symmetry.space_group_name_H-M   'P 1'
#
loop_
_entity.id
_entity.type
_entity.pdbx_description
1 polymer ?
#
loop_
_entity_poly.entity_id
_entity_poly.type
_entity_poly.pdbx_seq_one_letter_code
_entity_poly.pdbx_strand_id
1 'polypeptide(L)'
;MGMDRNTIIGFVLIGGLLMAMFYFNSKSQLAYEGEQKRIADSIDQVKKKAEAIVAKTTVAAKPDSASPSFLNFGFASTSQEDSIVTLENNKIKIAFHNRGGQPGKVILKDFKTYDGKSVEMNSGRFNKLTYRINTPLNRSAEVSDILFTHQPVQKKEDGSQSIIFETSDSTGKKISHKYTLSANDYMLQMQISFDDADQLLSTQDLNLLWQNEAPYIERDHKYELTQTHIGFLEKGDFDFEYVGEGDQKKLTNTKWLGNKQQFFLSTLISQNEFKEANASWYLPKDSKDHYLIRTNHSFVCPLVRQGNHADVPLSMYFGPSDYNELKKHNVGLEYFVPYGNGIFAFVKYINRYFLLPVFDFIQHNVMNMGIVILLITLLIRLITSPILYKSYLSGAKMKVLKPEVDALKEKYKDDQQAFGMEQMKLWKSAGVSPLGGCLPALLQIPIFMSLYYFFQSNIDLRGKSFLWANDLAQYDNIASIPFSIPFYGDHVSLFTITAVITSLLISIYSMSNMQDNSNPLMKYMPYIFPVLLLGVFNSLPAALTWYYTVSNTITLILQIIIQKYIIDHDKIMAQIAENRKKPVKKSKMQERIEAMQESQKKLQDLKNKNSNKG
;
A
#
# COMPACT_ATOMS: atom_id res chain seq x y z
N MET A 1 -16.64 -23.20 32.16
CA MET A 1 -17.07 -22.40 31.01
C MET A 1 -16.14 -22.72 29.83
N GLY A 2 -16.49 -23.70 29.01
CA GLY A 2 -15.71 -24.13 27.84
C GLY A 2 -16.36 -23.59 26.57
N MET A 3 -15.74 -22.62 25.93
CA MET A 3 -16.11 -22.20 24.58
C MET A 3 -15.86 -23.36 23.59
N ASP A 4 -16.79 -23.60 22.67
CA ASP A 4 -16.63 -24.58 21.59
C ASP A 4 -15.37 -24.23 20.78
N ARG A 5 -14.50 -25.22 20.60
CA ARG A 5 -13.18 -25.09 19.96
C ARG A 5 -13.26 -24.46 18.56
N ASN A 6 -14.36 -24.64 17.82
CA ASN A 6 -14.55 -24.07 16.49
C ASN A 6 -15.01 -22.61 16.56
N THR A 7 -15.78 -22.24 17.56
CA THR A 7 -16.13 -20.84 17.86
C THR A 7 -14.90 -20.08 18.36
N ILE A 8 -14.04 -20.72 19.20
CA ILE A 8 -12.76 -20.18 19.61
C ILE A 8 -11.84 -19.97 18.41
N ILE A 9 -11.74 -20.96 17.52
CA ILE A 9 -10.92 -20.83 16.29
C ILE A 9 -11.44 -19.72 15.38
N GLY A 10 -12.76 -19.58 15.21
CA GLY A 10 -13.34 -18.47 14.45
C GLY A 10 -13.07 -17.10 15.08
N PHE A 11 -13.21 -16.99 16.40
CA PHE A 11 -12.90 -15.77 17.14
C PHE A 11 -11.40 -15.48 17.19
N VAL A 12 -10.56 -16.50 17.37
CA VAL A 12 -9.09 -16.35 17.33
C VAL A 12 -8.62 -15.96 15.94
N LEU A 13 -9.24 -16.46 14.87
CA LEU A 13 -8.93 -16.05 13.50
C LEU A 13 -9.36 -14.60 13.23
N ILE A 14 -10.57 -14.20 13.61
CA ILE A 14 -11.05 -12.83 13.41
C ILE A 14 -10.33 -11.87 14.37
N GLY A 15 -10.22 -12.21 15.65
CA GLY A 15 -9.48 -11.43 16.63
C GLY A 15 -7.99 -11.41 16.34
N GLY A 16 -7.41 -12.51 15.87
CA GLY A 16 -6.03 -12.62 15.45
C GLY A 16 -5.73 -11.81 14.18
N LEU A 17 -6.65 -11.78 13.21
CA LEU A 17 -6.54 -10.92 12.02
C LEU A 17 -6.65 -9.44 12.37
N LEU A 18 -7.56 -9.08 13.26
CA LEU A 18 -7.68 -7.71 13.76
C LEU A 18 -6.48 -7.33 14.63
N MET A 19 -6.03 -8.21 15.54
CA MET A 19 -4.82 -7.99 16.32
C MET A 19 -3.55 -7.97 15.47
N ALA A 20 -3.44 -8.79 14.43
CA ALA A 20 -2.33 -8.74 13.49
C ALA A 20 -2.36 -7.41 12.73
N MET A 21 -3.51 -6.97 12.23
CA MET A 21 -3.66 -5.67 11.60
C MET A 21 -3.33 -4.51 12.57
N PHE A 22 -3.78 -4.59 13.83
CA PHE A 22 -3.41 -3.65 14.88
C PHE A 22 -1.93 -3.74 15.28
N TYR A 23 -1.38 -4.94 15.41
CA TYR A 23 0.02 -5.16 15.77
C TYR A 23 0.97 -4.64 14.70
N PHE A 24 0.70 -4.90 13.42
CA PHE A 24 1.52 -4.36 12.33
C PHE A 24 1.38 -2.83 12.22
N ASN A 25 0.18 -2.28 12.47
CA ASN A 25 -0.03 -0.83 12.47
C ASN A 25 0.54 -0.15 13.72
N SER A 26 0.43 -0.76 14.91
CA SER A 26 0.98 -0.20 16.16
C SER A 26 2.49 -0.42 16.29
N LYS A 27 3.02 -1.51 15.73
CA LYS A 27 4.47 -1.75 15.74
C LYS A 27 5.22 -0.70 14.92
N SER A 28 4.64 -0.24 13.80
CA SER A 28 5.17 0.90 13.06
C SER A 28 5.07 2.23 13.83
N GLN A 29 4.05 2.44 14.67
CA GLN A 29 3.95 3.64 15.52
C GLN A 29 4.83 3.59 16.76
N LEU A 30 4.90 2.45 17.47
CA LEU A 30 5.74 2.29 18.65
C LEU A 30 7.24 2.20 18.32
N ALA A 31 7.58 1.62 17.18
CA ALA A 31 8.94 1.64 16.66
C ALA A 31 9.37 3.07 16.32
N TYR A 32 8.48 3.86 15.71
CA TYR A 32 8.71 5.28 15.42
C TYR A 32 8.96 6.12 16.68
N GLU A 33 8.20 5.92 17.76
CA GLU A 33 8.41 6.63 19.04
C GLU A 33 9.68 6.15 19.78
N GLY A 34 9.98 4.85 19.71
CA GLY A 34 11.18 4.27 20.35
C GLY A 34 12.48 4.68 19.67
N GLU A 35 12.48 4.79 18.35
CA GLU A 35 13.65 5.19 17.56
C GLU A 35 13.88 6.69 17.61
N GLN A 36 12.85 7.52 17.69
CA GLN A 36 12.95 8.95 17.96
C GLN A 36 13.69 9.22 19.28
N LYS A 37 13.44 8.42 20.32
CA LYS A 37 14.18 8.49 21.58
C LYS A 37 15.64 8.05 21.43
N ARG A 38 15.90 6.95 20.73
CA ARG A 38 17.27 6.44 20.47
C ARG A 38 18.10 7.39 19.62
N ILE A 39 17.48 8.01 18.60
CA ILE A 39 18.12 8.99 17.73
C ILE A 39 18.43 10.27 18.54
N ALA A 40 17.52 10.72 19.40
CA ALA A 40 17.77 11.87 20.29
C ALA A 40 18.94 11.59 21.25
N ASP A 41 18.99 10.41 21.87
CA ASP A 41 20.08 10.01 22.76
C ASP A 41 21.41 9.83 22.02
N SER A 42 21.36 9.33 20.76
CA SER A 42 22.56 9.17 19.92
C SER A 42 23.10 10.52 19.43
N ILE A 43 22.23 11.46 19.07
CA ILE A 43 22.61 12.84 18.68
C ILE A 43 23.24 13.57 19.84
N ASP A 44 22.72 13.41 21.07
CA ASP A 44 23.31 14.01 22.27
C ASP A 44 24.71 13.44 22.57
N GLN A 45 24.94 12.15 22.34
CA GLN A 45 26.26 11.55 22.47
C GLN A 45 27.24 12.00 21.37
N VAL A 46 26.75 12.15 20.12
CA VAL A 46 27.57 12.63 19.00
C VAL A 46 27.88 14.12 19.17
N LYS A 47 26.93 14.95 19.63
CA LYS A 47 27.18 16.37 19.97
C LYS A 47 28.23 16.49 21.07
N LYS A 48 28.11 15.75 22.17
CA LYS A 48 29.11 15.75 23.24
C LYS A 48 30.50 15.28 22.77
N LYS A 49 30.58 14.32 21.85
CA LYS A 49 31.84 13.91 21.21
C LYS A 49 32.39 14.97 20.25
N ALA A 50 31.52 15.60 19.45
CA ALA A 50 31.92 16.65 18.50
C ALA A 50 32.41 17.90 19.23
N GLU A 51 31.74 18.32 20.31
CA GLU A 51 32.18 19.42 21.17
C GLU A 51 33.54 19.15 21.85
N ALA A 52 33.79 17.91 22.24
CA ALA A 52 35.08 17.49 22.81
C ALA A 52 36.21 17.43 21.77
N ILE A 53 35.90 17.24 20.47
CA ILE A 53 36.86 17.25 19.36
C ILE A 53 37.14 18.70 18.89
N VAL A 54 36.11 19.54 18.83
CA VAL A 54 36.23 20.99 18.46
C VAL A 54 37.04 21.76 19.50
N ALA A 55 36.94 21.38 20.79
CA ALA A 55 37.74 22.01 21.85
C ALA A 55 39.24 21.66 21.79
N LYS A 56 39.66 20.72 20.96
CA LYS A 56 41.09 20.33 20.80
C LYS A 56 41.75 20.81 19.51
N THR A 57 41.02 21.45 18.60
CA THR A 57 41.58 21.87 17.31
C THR A 57 41.14 23.29 16.94
N THR A 58 41.47 24.23 17.80
CA THR A 58 41.47 25.68 17.45
C THR A 58 42.86 26.05 16.93
N VAL A 59 43.06 25.82 15.64
CA VAL A 59 44.07 26.58 14.87
C VAL A 59 43.29 27.47 13.91
N ALA A 60 43.44 28.76 14.10
CA ALA A 60 42.78 29.79 13.32
C ALA A 60 43.17 29.70 11.83
N ALA A 61 42.21 29.39 10.98
CA ALA A 61 42.27 29.69 9.57
C ALA A 61 41.40 30.94 9.31
N LYS A 62 42.00 32.02 8.88
CA LYS A 62 41.31 33.20 8.37
C LYS A 62 40.38 32.83 7.23
N PRO A 63 39.18 33.40 7.13
CA PRO A 63 38.36 33.25 5.95
C PRO A 63 38.93 34.14 4.83
N ASP A 64 39.62 33.54 3.89
CA ASP A 64 39.86 34.17 2.59
C ASP A 64 38.51 34.18 1.84
N SER A 65 37.98 35.39 1.70
CA SER A 65 36.88 35.74 0.81
C SER A 65 37.40 35.76 -0.63
N ALA A 66 37.64 34.59 -1.20
CA ALA A 66 37.72 34.40 -2.64
C ALA A 66 36.41 33.80 -3.11
N SER A 67 35.63 34.54 -3.88
CA SER A 67 34.54 34.01 -4.70
C SER A 67 35.09 32.76 -5.43
N PRO A 68 34.41 31.61 -5.41
CA PRO A 68 34.90 30.45 -6.13
C PRO A 68 34.88 30.79 -7.61
N SER A 69 36.06 31.08 -8.18
CA SER A 69 36.28 31.06 -9.62
C SER A 69 35.89 29.66 -10.05
N PHE A 70 34.81 29.53 -10.83
CA PHE A 70 34.31 28.29 -11.33
C PHE A 70 35.34 27.67 -12.28
N LEU A 71 36.25 26.90 -11.72
CA LEU A 71 37.14 26.03 -12.45
C LEU A 71 36.28 24.93 -13.05
N ASN A 72 36.01 24.94 -14.34
CA ASN A 72 35.31 23.87 -15.06
C ASN A 72 36.19 22.61 -15.19
N PHE A 73 37.07 22.39 -14.23
CA PHE A 73 37.98 21.24 -14.10
C PHE A 73 38.76 20.87 -15.39
N GLY A 74 38.98 21.83 -16.27
CA GLY A 74 39.66 21.61 -17.56
C GLY A 74 38.73 21.26 -18.74
N PHE A 75 37.42 21.22 -18.50
CA PHE A 75 36.41 21.09 -19.55
C PHE A 75 36.01 22.46 -20.09
N ALA A 76 35.78 22.56 -21.38
CA ALA A 76 35.35 23.78 -22.04
C ALA A 76 33.87 24.05 -21.72
N SER A 77 33.58 25.25 -21.20
CA SER A 77 32.22 25.75 -21.09
C SER A 77 32.14 27.16 -21.64
N THR A 78 31.16 27.42 -22.47
CA THR A 78 30.86 28.77 -22.97
C THR A 78 30.00 29.56 -21.99
N SER A 79 29.37 28.87 -21.03
CA SER A 79 28.55 29.48 -19.97
C SER A 79 29.32 29.54 -18.65
N GLN A 80 29.37 30.73 -18.04
CA GLN A 80 29.95 30.91 -16.70
C GLN A 80 28.91 30.81 -15.59
N GLU A 81 27.61 30.79 -15.94
CA GLU A 81 26.51 30.77 -15.00
C GLU A 81 25.64 29.54 -15.17
N ASP A 82 24.99 29.12 -14.09
CA ASP A 82 23.99 28.07 -14.12
C ASP A 82 22.74 28.55 -14.87
N SER A 83 22.40 27.88 -15.97
CA SER A 83 21.24 28.18 -16.80
C SER A 83 20.24 27.05 -16.75
N ILE A 84 18.96 27.40 -16.93
CA ILE A 84 17.85 26.43 -16.91
C ILE A 84 17.22 26.34 -18.30
N VAL A 85 17.12 25.13 -18.81
CA VAL A 85 16.41 24.78 -20.05
C VAL A 85 15.25 23.87 -19.72
N THR A 86 14.17 23.96 -20.49
CA THR A 86 12.93 23.20 -20.21
C THR A 86 12.56 22.29 -21.38
N LEU A 87 12.26 21.01 -21.09
CA LEU A 87 11.46 20.14 -21.94
C LEU A 87 10.03 20.05 -21.40
N GLU A 88 9.05 20.07 -22.29
CA GLU A 88 7.65 20.11 -21.90
C GLU A 88 6.79 19.36 -22.92
N ASN A 89 5.96 18.44 -22.43
CA ASN A 89 4.94 17.76 -23.21
C ASN A 89 3.54 18.01 -22.61
N ASN A 90 2.53 17.24 -23.03
CA ASN A 90 1.16 17.40 -22.54
C ASN A 90 1.00 17.03 -21.06
N LYS A 91 1.88 16.20 -20.49
CA LYS A 91 1.78 15.61 -19.16
C LYS A 91 2.69 16.26 -18.12
N ILE A 92 3.94 16.52 -18.50
CA ILE A 92 4.98 17.00 -17.59
C ILE A 92 5.79 18.15 -18.20
N LYS A 93 6.39 18.93 -17.29
CA LYS A 93 7.37 19.96 -17.61
C LYS A 93 8.60 19.71 -16.75
N ILE A 94 9.78 19.56 -17.39
CA ILE A 94 11.04 19.26 -16.74
C ILE A 94 12.01 20.40 -16.98
N ALA A 95 12.51 21.00 -15.89
CA ALA A 95 13.58 21.98 -15.94
C ALA A 95 14.92 21.26 -15.79
N PHE A 96 15.88 21.56 -16.65
CA PHE A 96 17.23 21.00 -16.62
C PHE A 96 18.22 22.08 -16.27
N HIS A 97 19.19 21.73 -15.43
CA HIS A 97 20.34 22.57 -15.11
C HIS A 97 21.50 22.23 -16.07
N ASN A 98 22.15 23.26 -16.62
CA ASN A 98 23.38 23.04 -17.39
C ASN A 98 24.55 22.61 -16.50
N ARG A 99 24.50 22.92 -15.19
CA ARG A 99 25.41 22.36 -14.19
C ARG A 99 25.09 20.89 -13.98
N GLY A 100 26.01 20.02 -14.36
CA GLY A 100 25.82 18.58 -14.39
C GLY A 100 25.02 18.09 -15.59
N GLY A 101 24.41 18.98 -16.40
CA GLY A 101 23.52 18.58 -17.50
C GLY A 101 22.42 17.63 -17.05
N GLN A 102 21.75 17.92 -15.92
CA GLN A 102 20.87 16.99 -15.20
C GLN A 102 19.43 17.51 -15.07
N PRO A 103 18.43 16.61 -14.94
CA PRO A 103 17.07 17.02 -14.67
C PRO A 103 16.97 17.61 -13.25
N GLY A 104 16.35 18.76 -13.15
CA GLY A 104 15.98 19.42 -11.91
C GLY A 104 14.50 19.25 -11.63
N LYS A 105 13.77 20.36 -11.43
CA LYS A 105 12.37 20.41 -11.10
C LYS A 105 11.48 19.78 -12.16
N VAL A 106 10.61 18.85 -11.75
CA VAL A 106 9.58 18.21 -12.58
C VAL A 106 8.21 18.63 -12.09
N ILE A 107 7.37 19.16 -12.98
CA ILE A 107 5.99 19.58 -12.70
C ILE A 107 5.03 18.63 -13.41
N LEU A 108 4.11 18.01 -12.68
CA LEU A 108 3.01 17.23 -13.22
C LEU A 108 1.83 18.16 -13.51
N LYS A 109 1.43 18.31 -14.78
CA LYS A 109 0.47 19.32 -15.22
C LYS A 109 -0.95 19.04 -14.76
N ASP A 110 -1.35 17.77 -14.74
CA ASP A 110 -2.72 17.33 -14.47
C ASP A 110 -3.00 17.17 -12.97
N PHE A 111 -1.97 17.34 -12.09
CA PHE A 111 -2.10 17.05 -10.68
C PHE A 111 -1.81 18.27 -9.81
N LYS A 112 -2.59 18.41 -8.75
CA LYS A 112 -2.43 19.45 -7.73
C LYS A 112 -2.14 18.83 -6.37
N THR A 113 -1.39 19.53 -5.54
CA THR A 113 -1.20 19.21 -4.13
C THR A 113 -2.47 19.56 -3.35
N TYR A 114 -2.55 19.15 -2.11
CA TYR A 114 -3.70 19.44 -1.23
C TYR A 114 -3.96 20.95 -1.04
N ASP A 115 -2.94 21.82 -1.20
CA ASP A 115 -3.04 23.28 -1.11
C ASP A 115 -3.26 23.96 -2.50
N GLY A 116 -3.55 23.17 -3.53
CA GLY A 116 -3.91 23.63 -4.88
C GLY A 116 -2.76 24.01 -5.79
N LYS A 117 -1.50 23.90 -5.34
CA LYS A 117 -0.32 24.07 -6.19
C LYS A 117 -0.15 22.90 -7.15
N SER A 118 0.65 23.07 -8.20
CA SER A 118 1.01 21.93 -9.06
C SER A 118 1.90 20.96 -8.30
N VAL A 119 1.72 19.66 -8.54
CA VAL A 119 2.61 18.64 -7.99
C VAL A 119 3.99 18.82 -8.60
N GLU A 120 4.98 19.06 -7.74
CA GLU A 120 6.38 19.22 -8.08
C GLU A 120 7.17 18.04 -7.53
N MET A 121 7.88 17.37 -8.41
CA MET A 121 8.81 16.29 -8.06
C MET A 121 10.23 16.74 -8.34
N ASN A 122 11.19 16.16 -7.66
CA ASN A 122 12.61 16.46 -7.88
C ASN A 122 12.96 17.97 -7.78
N SER A 123 12.25 18.74 -6.94
CA SER A 123 12.34 20.20 -6.89
C SER A 123 13.32 20.77 -5.86
N GLY A 124 13.74 19.98 -4.87
CA GLY A 124 14.63 20.40 -3.79
C GLY A 124 16.09 20.52 -4.21
N ARG A 125 16.87 21.32 -3.46
CA ARG A 125 18.34 21.44 -3.65
C ARG A 125 19.10 20.14 -3.35
N PHE A 126 18.47 19.21 -2.64
CA PHE A 126 19.02 17.89 -2.35
C PHE A 126 19.07 16.98 -3.58
N ASN A 127 18.16 17.20 -4.54
CA ASN A 127 18.06 16.37 -5.73
C ASN A 127 19.29 16.50 -6.61
N LYS A 128 19.88 15.35 -6.97
CA LYS A 128 21.13 15.29 -7.70
C LYS A 128 21.25 13.97 -8.44
N LEU A 129 21.68 14.05 -9.69
CA LEU A 129 22.08 12.89 -10.48
C LEU A 129 23.54 13.11 -10.90
N THR A 130 24.47 12.31 -10.39
CA THR A 130 25.91 12.56 -10.60
C THR A 130 26.72 11.27 -10.64
N TYR A 131 27.90 11.37 -11.18
CA TYR A 131 28.95 10.34 -11.18
C TYR A 131 30.32 11.01 -11.21
N ARG A 132 31.38 10.25 -10.91
CA ARG A 132 32.75 10.76 -10.91
C ARG A 132 33.44 10.47 -12.23
N ILE A 133 34.22 11.43 -12.67
CA ILE A 133 35.07 11.34 -13.84
C ILE A 133 36.51 11.78 -13.53
N ASN A 134 37.46 11.31 -14.33
CA ASN A 134 38.82 11.81 -14.36
C ASN A 134 38.87 13.11 -15.16
N THR A 135 39.55 14.09 -14.62
CA THR A 135 39.73 15.38 -15.32
C THR A 135 41.08 15.49 -15.96
N PRO A 136 41.27 16.39 -16.98
CA PRO A 136 42.55 16.61 -17.62
C PRO A 136 43.70 17.01 -16.68
N LEU A 137 43.38 17.47 -15.48
CA LEU A 137 44.36 17.88 -14.48
C LEU A 137 44.79 16.75 -13.54
N ASN A 138 44.58 15.48 -13.91
CA ASN A 138 44.83 14.29 -13.08
C ASN A 138 44.15 14.35 -11.72
N ARG A 139 42.95 14.90 -11.69
CA ARG A 139 42.06 14.97 -10.51
C ARG A 139 40.74 14.28 -10.85
N SER A 140 39.94 13.97 -9.88
CA SER A 140 38.56 13.53 -10.09
C SER A 140 37.60 14.67 -9.78
N ALA A 141 36.50 14.75 -10.56
CA ALA A 141 35.41 15.68 -10.31
C ALA A 141 34.07 14.95 -10.34
N GLU A 142 33.08 15.48 -9.64
CA GLU A 142 31.70 15.07 -9.82
C GLU A 142 31.09 15.80 -11.02
N VAL A 143 30.39 15.09 -11.87
CA VAL A 143 29.78 15.67 -13.07
C VAL A 143 28.77 16.77 -12.71
N SER A 144 28.08 16.65 -11.57
CA SER A 144 27.20 17.70 -11.05
C SER A 144 27.89 19.05 -10.81
N ASP A 145 29.20 19.11 -10.73
CA ASP A 145 29.96 20.34 -10.53
C ASP A 145 30.46 20.96 -11.84
N ILE A 146 30.35 20.21 -12.95
CA ILE A 146 30.81 20.63 -14.29
C ILE A 146 29.68 21.34 -15.03
N LEU A 147 30.03 22.43 -15.72
CA LEU A 147 29.11 23.14 -16.60
C LEU A 147 29.10 22.51 -17.99
N PHE A 148 27.93 22.21 -18.49
CA PHE A 148 27.68 21.71 -19.83
C PHE A 148 27.15 22.84 -20.71
N THR A 149 27.44 22.78 -22.00
CA THR A 149 26.70 23.52 -23.02
C THR A 149 25.52 22.69 -23.46
N HIS A 150 24.44 23.29 -23.86
CA HIS A 150 23.30 22.56 -24.42
C HIS A 150 23.04 22.97 -25.86
N GLN A 151 22.59 21.99 -26.65
CA GLN A 151 22.03 22.23 -27.95
C GLN A 151 20.61 22.79 -27.85
N PRO A 152 20.08 23.52 -28.85
CA PRO A 152 18.68 23.92 -28.89
C PRO A 152 17.76 22.69 -28.77
N VAL A 153 16.62 22.87 -28.07
CA VAL A 153 15.60 21.82 -27.96
C VAL A 153 15.09 21.47 -29.36
N GLN A 154 15.23 20.21 -29.73
CA GLN A 154 14.71 19.68 -30.97
C GLN A 154 13.30 19.14 -30.75
N LYS A 155 12.36 19.57 -31.60
CA LYS A 155 10.99 19.06 -31.64
C LYS A 155 10.79 18.27 -32.91
N LYS A 156 10.24 17.05 -32.79
CA LYS A 156 9.89 16.19 -33.91
C LYS A 156 8.40 16.32 -34.25
N GLU A 157 8.02 15.82 -35.43
CA GLU A 157 6.64 15.82 -35.92
C GLU A 157 5.69 15.00 -35.04
N ASP A 158 6.17 13.94 -34.37
CA ASP A 158 5.44 13.12 -33.40
C ASP A 158 5.18 13.84 -32.06
N GLY A 159 5.62 15.09 -31.93
CA GLY A 159 5.53 15.91 -30.72
C GLY A 159 6.58 15.58 -29.66
N SER A 160 7.47 14.62 -29.91
CA SER A 160 8.59 14.34 -29.00
C SER A 160 9.60 15.49 -29.00
N GLN A 161 10.24 15.72 -27.86
CA GLN A 161 11.25 16.74 -27.67
C GLN A 161 12.55 16.10 -27.18
N SER A 162 13.69 16.62 -27.64
CA SER A 162 14.99 16.19 -27.14
C SER A 162 15.94 17.36 -26.91
N ILE A 163 16.84 17.18 -25.95
CA ILE A 163 17.92 18.10 -25.64
C ILE A 163 19.20 17.31 -25.40
N ILE A 164 20.34 17.89 -25.79
CA ILE A 164 21.66 17.32 -25.56
C ILE A 164 22.48 18.34 -24.78
N PHE A 165 23.04 17.91 -23.67
CA PHE A 165 24.04 18.62 -22.89
C PHE A 165 25.41 18.00 -23.19
N GLU A 166 26.41 18.83 -23.48
CA GLU A 166 27.72 18.37 -23.85
C GLU A 166 28.81 19.18 -23.14
N THR A 167 29.88 18.49 -22.80
CA THR A 167 31.13 19.14 -22.38
C THR A 167 32.31 18.38 -22.95
N SER A 168 33.39 19.09 -23.33
CA SER A 168 34.59 18.47 -23.85
C SER A 168 35.82 19.15 -23.28
N ASP A 169 36.92 18.41 -23.21
CA ASP A 169 38.22 18.97 -22.84
C ASP A 169 39.03 19.41 -24.07
N SER A 170 40.18 20.01 -23.82
CA SER A 170 41.11 20.46 -24.89
C SER A 170 41.74 19.31 -25.68
N THR A 171 41.62 18.06 -25.21
CA THR A 171 42.14 16.86 -25.89
C THR A 171 41.09 16.14 -26.74
N GLY A 172 39.83 16.62 -26.73
CA GLY A 172 38.73 16.08 -27.50
C GLY A 172 37.91 15.01 -26.78
N LYS A 173 38.18 14.72 -25.48
CA LYS A 173 37.35 13.84 -24.66
C LYS A 173 36.02 14.52 -24.38
N LYS A 174 34.93 13.82 -24.67
CA LYS A 174 33.59 14.39 -24.61
C LYS A 174 32.66 13.58 -23.74
N ILE A 175 31.84 14.28 -23.00
CA ILE A 175 30.70 13.72 -22.24
C ILE A 175 29.42 14.35 -22.78
N SER A 176 28.41 13.54 -23.07
CA SER A 176 27.13 14.04 -23.48
C SER A 176 25.97 13.35 -22.71
N HIS A 177 24.97 14.15 -22.34
CA HIS A 177 23.72 13.69 -21.77
C HIS A 177 22.60 14.05 -22.74
N LYS A 178 21.99 13.05 -23.35
CA LYS A 178 20.85 13.22 -24.24
C LYS A 178 19.57 12.84 -23.50
N TYR A 179 18.61 13.73 -23.50
CA TYR A 179 17.27 13.51 -22.95
C TYR A 179 16.24 13.54 -24.06
N THR A 180 15.26 12.64 -23.99
CA THR A 180 14.13 12.59 -24.94
C THR A 180 12.84 12.38 -24.17
N LEU A 181 11.83 13.22 -24.45
CA LEU A 181 10.52 13.21 -23.85
C LEU A 181 9.45 13.05 -24.94
N SER A 182 8.68 11.98 -24.91
CA SER A 182 7.56 11.73 -25.82
C SER A 182 6.37 12.65 -25.55
N ALA A 183 5.50 12.90 -26.54
CA ALA A 183 4.43 13.89 -26.47
C ALA A 183 3.43 13.69 -25.33
N ASN A 184 3.11 12.44 -24.98
CA ASN A 184 2.07 12.07 -23.99
C ASN A 184 2.58 11.06 -22.97
N ASP A 185 3.79 11.29 -22.44
CA ASP A 185 4.45 10.33 -21.57
C ASP A 185 5.01 10.99 -20.30
N TYR A 186 5.12 10.21 -19.23
CA TYR A 186 5.80 10.56 -18.00
C TYR A 186 7.25 10.01 -17.95
N MET A 187 7.64 9.25 -18.96
CA MET A 187 8.97 8.63 -19.06
C MET A 187 9.92 9.56 -19.79
N LEU A 188 10.98 9.96 -19.11
CA LEU A 188 12.13 10.66 -19.67
C LEU A 188 13.20 9.64 -20.05
N GLN A 189 13.48 9.47 -21.34
CA GLN A 189 14.61 8.67 -21.79
C GLN A 189 15.91 9.47 -21.61
N MET A 190 16.96 8.83 -21.13
CA MET A 190 18.27 9.41 -20.87
C MET A 190 19.35 8.51 -21.44
N GLN A 191 20.31 9.09 -22.11
CA GLN A 191 21.54 8.42 -22.55
C GLN A 191 22.74 9.24 -22.11
N ILE A 192 23.64 8.63 -21.36
CA ILE A 192 24.94 9.19 -21.03
C ILE A 192 25.97 8.57 -21.99
N SER A 193 26.75 9.39 -22.69
CA SER A 193 27.75 8.94 -23.67
C SER A 193 29.11 9.52 -23.35
N PHE A 194 30.13 8.72 -23.56
CA PHE A 194 31.55 9.06 -23.34
C PHE A 194 32.35 8.79 -24.60
N ASP A 195 33.08 9.79 -25.11
CA ASP A 195 34.16 9.62 -26.05
C ASP A 195 35.46 9.55 -25.25
N ASP A 196 36.25 8.51 -25.46
CA ASP A 196 37.42 8.12 -24.65
C ASP A 196 37.07 7.70 -23.21
N ALA A 197 36.09 6.79 -23.08
CA ALA A 197 35.56 6.31 -21.80
C ALA A 197 36.65 5.79 -20.84
N ASP A 198 37.69 5.11 -21.36
CA ASP A 198 38.76 4.55 -20.53
C ASP A 198 39.65 5.60 -19.86
N GLN A 199 39.70 6.81 -20.40
CA GLN A 199 40.40 7.92 -19.76
C GLN A 199 39.52 8.77 -18.86
N LEU A 200 38.21 8.85 -19.19
CA LEU A 200 37.23 9.61 -18.43
C LEU A 200 36.76 8.87 -17.18
N LEU A 201 36.73 7.55 -17.21
CA LEU A 201 36.23 6.72 -16.11
C LEU A 201 37.39 5.95 -15.47
N SER A 202 37.35 5.84 -14.13
CA SER A 202 38.33 5.06 -13.35
C SER A 202 37.98 3.57 -13.26
N THR A 203 36.78 3.19 -13.69
CA THR A 203 36.22 1.84 -13.58
C THR A 203 35.65 1.39 -14.93
N GLN A 204 35.50 0.08 -15.12
CA GLN A 204 34.90 -0.49 -16.32
C GLN A 204 33.38 -0.25 -16.42
N ASP A 205 32.75 0.15 -15.31
CA ASP A 205 31.34 0.47 -15.20
C ASP A 205 31.16 1.89 -14.68
N LEU A 206 30.00 2.49 -14.92
CA LEU A 206 29.68 3.81 -14.40
C LEU A 206 29.07 3.71 -13.00
N ASN A 207 29.70 4.35 -12.00
CA ASN A 207 29.15 4.50 -10.66
C ASN A 207 28.27 5.75 -10.60
N LEU A 208 26.97 5.56 -10.71
CA LEU A 208 25.96 6.61 -10.72
C LEU A 208 25.35 6.80 -9.34
N LEU A 209 25.21 8.05 -8.90
CA LEU A 209 24.52 8.45 -7.67
C LEU A 209 23.25 9.22 -8.03
N TRP A 210 22.12 8.82 -7.46
CA TRP A 210 20.85 9.52 -7.56
C TRP A 210 20.33 9.86 -6.17
N GLN A 211 20.27 11.15 -5.89
CA GLN A 211 19.68 11.72 -4.68
C GLN A 211 18.30 12.29 -5.02
N ASN A 212 17.31 11.94 -4.24
CA ASN A 212 15.94 12.41 -4.43
C ASN A 212 15.29 12.79 -3.10
N GLU A 213 14.62 13.93 -3.07
CA GLU A 213 13.80 14.41 -1.97
C GLU A 213 12.33 14.36 -2.38
N ALA A 214 11.53 13.63 -1.62
CA ALA A 214 10.10 13.49 -1.83
C ALA A 214 9.35 14.55 -1.01
N PRO A 215 8.70 15.55 -1.63
CA PRO A 215 7.96 16.59 -0.92
C PRO A 215 6.63 16.06 -0.37
N TYR A 216 6.00 16.80 0.54
CA TYR A 216 4.61 16.57 0.93
C TYR A 216 3.66 16.91 -0.22
N ILE A 217 2.81 15.96 -0.61
CA ILE A 217 1.83 16.13 -1.69
C ILE A 217 0.41 16.04 -1.14
N GLU A 218 0.15 15.15 -0.19
CA GLU A 218 -1.15 14.88 0.37
C GLU A 218 -1.38 15.65 1.69
N ARG A 219 -2.64 15.84 2.08
CA ARG A 219 -3.01 16.57 3.31
C ARG A 219 -2.54 15.84 4.58
N ASP A 220 -2.72 14.52 4.61
CA ASP A 220 -2.30 13.68 5.72
C ASP A 220 -0.89 13.14 5.46
N HIS A 221 0.13 13.90 5.87
CA HIS A 221 1.53 13.53 5.70
C HIS A 221 1.89 12.24 6.43
N LYS A 222 1.23 11.93 7.56
CA LYS A 222 1.47 10.68 8.30
C LYS A 222 0.94 9.50 7.50
N TYR A 223 -0.25 9.62 6.95
CA TYR A 223 -0.82 8.57 6.11
C TYR A 223 -0.02 8.44 4.80
N GLU A 224 0.33 9.54 4.14
CA GLU A 224 1.18 9.54 2.95
C GLU A 224 2.51 8.80 3.21
N LEU A 225 3.14 9.02 4.37
CA LEU A 225 4.36 8.31 4.77
C LEU A 225 4.13 6.80 4.92
N THR A 226 3.02 6.36 5.51
CA THR A 226 2.71 4.92 5.63
C THR A 226 2.49 4.24 4.27
N GLN A 227 2.12 5.01 3.24
CA GLN A 227 1.93 4.54 1.87
C GLN A 227 3.19 4.69 1.00
N THR A 228 4.24 5.28 1.56
CA THR A 228 5.51 5.50 0.88
C THR A 228 6.42 4.28 1.04
N HIS A 229 7.04 3.86 -0.05
CA HIS A 229 7.97 2.75 -0.04
C HIS A 229 9.02 2.86 -1.15
N ILE A 230 10.14 2.19 -0.94
CA ILE A 230 11.21 2.01 -1.92
C ILE A 230 10.97 0.69 -2.63
N GLY A 231 10.67 0.74 -3.93
CA GLY A 231 10.42 -0.46 -4.72
C GLY A 231 11.53 -0.71 -5.73
N PHE A 232 11.76 -1.98 -6.05
CA PHE A 232 12.79 -2.40 -6.98
C PHE A 232 12.38 -3.69 -7.71
N LEU A 233 12.93 -3.86 -8.91
CA LEU A 233 12.82 -5.11 -9.66
C LEU A 233 14.22 -5.75 -9.72
N GLU A 234 14.46 -6.73 -8.86
CA GLU A 234 15.72 -7.46 -8.76
C GLU A 234 15.58 -8.85 -9.37
N LYS A 235 16.44 -9.20 -10.33
CA LYS A 235 16.42 -10.52 -11.01
C LYS A 235 15.06 -10.92 -11.59
N GLY A 236 14.26 -9.92 -12.00
CA GLY A 236 12.93 -10.11 -12.53
C GLY A 236 11.80 -10.19 -11.48
N ASP A 237 12.14 -10.21 -10.19
CA ASP A 237 11.17 -10.23 -9.09
C ASP A 237 10.98 -8.84 -8.48
N PHE A 238 9.74 -8.44 -8.29
CA PHE A 238 9.38 -7.18 -7.61
C PHE A 238 9.33 -7.37 -6.10
N ASP A 239 10.02 -6.47 -5.39
CA ASP A 239 9.92 -6.35 -3.95
C ASP A 239 10.02 -4.87 -3.52
N PHE A 240 9.74 -4.57 -2.27
CA PHE A 240 9.78 -3.21 -1.75
C PHE A 240 10.04 -3.16 -0.24
N GLU A 241 10.57 -2.02 0.24
CA GLU A 241 10.78 -1.72 1.65
C GLU A 241 9.91 -0.53 2.08
N TYR A 242 9.21 -0.67 3.19
CA TYR A 242 8.52 0.46 3.81
C TYR A 242 9.53 1.42 4.44
N VAL A 243 9.27 2.72 4.30
CA VAL A 243 10.20 3.78 4.73
C VAL A 243 10.09 4.15 6.21
N GLY A 244 9.32 3.43 7.02
CA GLY A 244 9.02 3.75 8.42
C GLY A 244 10.23 4.04 9.32
N GLU A 245 11.38 3.45 9.01
CA GLU A 245 12.68 3.73 9.61
C GLU A 245 13.67 3.95 8.46
N GLY A 246 14.60 4.90 8.60
CA GLY A 246 15.65 5.06 7.59
C GLY A 246 16.53 3.81 7.54
N ASP A 247 16.84 3.29 6.36
CA ASP A 247 17.62 2.07 6.18
C ASP A 247 18.36 2.05 4.85
N GLN A 248 19.03 0.94 4.56
CA GLN A 248 19.70 0.68 3.29
C GLN A 248 19.50 -0.77 2.86
N LYS A 249 19.40 -0.99 1.55
CA LYS A 249 19.31 -2.32 0.95
C LYS A 249 20.23 -2.45 -0.25
N LYS A 250 21.06 -3.50 -0.25
CA LYS A 250 21.92 -3.84 -1.39
C LYS A 250 21.18 -4.78 -2.33
N LEU A 251 21.24 -4.48 -3.62
CA LEU A 251 20.55 -5.17 -4.69
C LEU A 251 21.56 -5.55 -5.78
N THR A 252 21.23 -6.60 -6.53
CA THR A 252 22.05 -7.08 -7.66
C THR A 252 21.16 -7.37 -8.86
N ASN A 253 21.66 -7.15 -10.09
CA ASN A 253 20.90 -7.38 -11.33
C ASN A 253 19.51 -6.73 -11.25
N THR A 254 19.51 -5.42 -11.03
CA THR A 254 18.30 -4.63 -10.77
C THR A 254 17.87 -3.90 -12.04
N LYS A 255 16.64 -4.12 -12.50
CA LYS A 255 16.09 -3.44 -13.68
C LYS A 255 15.79 -1.98 -13.40
N TRP A 256 15.19 -1.71 -12.24
CA TRP A 256 14.86 -0.37 -11.78
C TRP A 256 14.75 -0.31 -10.25
N LEU A 257 14.97 0.90 -9.73
CA LEU A 257 14.80 1.27 -8.33
C LEU A 257 14.06 2.60 -8.27
N GLY A 258 13.07 2.72 -7.39
CA GLY A 258 12.24 3.92 -7.32
C GLY A 258 11.61 4.18 -5.96
N ASN A 259 11.18 5.43 -5.79
CA ASN A 259 10.50 5.94 -4.62
C ASN A 259 9.03 6.13 -4.97
N LYS A 260 8.15 5.36 -4.35
CA LYS A 260 6.70 5.55 -4.46
C LYS A 260 6.20 6.32 -3.24
N GLN A 261 5.63 7.49 -3.44
CA GLN A 261 4.71 8.15 -2.52
C GLN A 261 3.31 7.56 -2.69
N GLN A 262 2.32 8.00 -1.96
CA GLN A 262 0.97 7.41 -2.02
C GLN A 262 0.46 7.26 -3.46
N PHE A 263 0.52 8.33 -4.26
CA PHE A 263 -0.02 8.36 -5.62
C PHE A 263 1.01 8.67 -6.71
N PHE A 264 2.25 8.93 -6.36
CA PHE A 264 3.27 9.37 -7.30
C PHE A 264 4.53 8.53 -7.20
N LEU A 265 5.25 8.43 -8.31
CA LEU A 265 6.41 7.57 -8.46
C LEU A 265 7.56 8.32 -9.11
N SER A 266 8.74 8.22 -8.52
CA SER A 266 10.03 8.60 -9.11
C SER A 266 10.90 7.36 -9.23
N THR A 267 11.32 6.99 -10.44
CA THR A 267 12.05 5.73 -10.67
C THR A 267 13.17 5.93 -11.67
N LEU A 268 14.33 5.34 -11.39
CA LEU A 268 15.45 5.21 -12.34
C LEU A 268 15.49 3.78 -12.88
N ILE A 269 15.55 3.66 -14.20
CA ILE A 269 15.42 2.41 -14.96
C ILE A 269 16.66 2.24 -15.82
N SER A 270 17.29 1.06 -15.80
CA SER A 270 18.36 0.69 -16.71
C SER A 270 17.83 -0.20 -17.83
N GLN A 271 18.26 0.05 -19.07
CA GLN A 271 17.93 -0.86 -20.16
C GLN A 271 18.68 -2.20 -20.03
N ASN A 272 19.93 -2.18 -19.52
CA ASN A 272 20.82 -3.34 -19.39
C ASN A 272 20.94 -3.89 -17.97
N GLU A 273 20.02 -3.52 -17.07
CA GLU A 273 20.07 -3.78 -15.64
C GLU A 273 21.31 -3.17 -14.95
N PHE A 274 21.13 -2.76 -13.72
CA PHE A 274 22.25 -2.37 -12.85
C PHE A 274 22.92 -3.63 -12.31
N LYS A 275 24.23 -3.75 -12.40
CA LYS A 275 24.98 -4.89 -11.81
C LYS A 275 24.79 -4.92 -10.31
N GLU A 276 24.91 -3.76 -9.69
CA GLU A 276 24.67 -3.53 -8.26
C GLU A 276 23.88 -2.24 -8.09
N ALA A 277 22.99 -2.22 -7.09
CA ALA A 277 22.35 -1.01 -6.61
C ALA A 277 22.33 -1.02 -5.10
N ASN A 278 22.50 0.15 -4.48
CA ASN A 278 22.30 0.33 -3.06
C ASN A 278 21.22 1.38 -2.86
N ALA A 279 20.06 0.93 -2.39
CA ALA A 279 18.98 1.79 -1.98
C ALA A 279 19.22 2.27 -0.55
N SER A 280 19.25 3.57 -0.31
CA SER A 280 19.25 4.10 1.06
C SER A 280 18.28 5.26 1.18
N TRP A 281 17.62 5.34 2.32
CA TRP A 281 16.61 6.35 2.60
C TRP A 281 16.65 6.77 4.07
N TYR A 282 16.18 7.98 4.34
CA TYR A 282 16.10 8.52 5.69
C TYR A 282 14.94 9.52 5.80
N LEU A 283 14.39 9.59 7.01
CA LEU A 283 13.30 10.46 7.37
C LEU A 283 13.81 11.85 7.79
N PRO A 284 12.97 12.90 7.74
CA PRO A 284 13.31 14.20 8.30
C PRO A 284 13.62 14.07 9.79
N LYS A 285 14.68 14.78 10.23
CA LYS A 285 15.11 14.81 11.63
C LYS A 285 14.41 15.89 12.44
N ASP A 286 13.94 16.93 11.77
CA ASP A 286 13.27 18.07 12.40
C ASP A 286 11.86 18.20 11.81
N SER A 287 10.90 18.60 12.64
CA SER A 287 9.53 18.94 12.21
C SER A 287 9.48 20.17 11.26
N LYS A 288 10.56 20.91 11.14
CA LYS A 288 10.72 22.02 10.19
C LYS A 288 11.11 21.57 8.78
N ASP A 289 11.54 20.32 8.63
CA ASP A 289 11.83 19.75 7.33
C ASP A 289 10.50 19.48 6.60
N HIS A 290 10.37 20.02 5.39
CA HIS A 290 9.15 19.95 4.59
C HIS A 290 9.23 18.87 3.50
N TYR A 291 9.72 17.67 3.84
CA TYR A 291 9.78 16.51 2.95
C TYR A 291 9.38 15.23 3.68
N LEU A 292 8.86 14.25 2.93
CA LEU A 292 8.52 12.92 3.47
C LEU A 292 9.77 12.10 3.74
N ILE A 293 10.60 11.93 2.72
CA ILE A 293 11.85 11.15 2.77
C ILE A 293 12.89 11.79 1.86
N ARG A 294 14.15 11.53 2.17
CA ARG A 294 15.28 11.68 1.25
C ARG A 294 15.87 10.33 0.94
N THR A 295 16.24 10.13 -0.30
CA THR A 295 16.89 8.90 -0.76
C THR A 295 18.24 9.20 -1.37
N ASN A 296 19.17 8.27 -1.18
CA ASN A 296 20.51 8.35 -1.71
C ASN A 296 20.85 6.99 -2.32
N HIS A 297 20.53 6.83 -3.61
CA HIS A 297 20.68 5.58 -4.32
C HIS A 297 21.97 5.59 -5.13
N SER A 298 22.77 4.53 -5.03
CA SER A 298 23.95 4.34 -5.86
C SER A 298 23.82 3.12 -6.76
N PHE A 299 24.35 3.21 -7.98
CA PHE A 299 24.19 2.19 -9.01
C PHE A 299 25.52 1.92 -9.70
N VAL A 300 25.77 0.67 -10.03
CA VAL A 300 26.83 0.23 -10.93
C VAL A 300 26.20 -0.08 -12.28
N CYS A 301 26.35 0.85 -13.23
CA CYS A 301 25.75 0.79 -14.56
C CYS A 301 26.75 0.17 -15.55
N PRO A 302 26.39 -0.94 -16.24
CA PRO A 302 27.24 -1.50 -17.29
C PRO A 302 27.33 -0.56 -18.47
N LEU A 303 28.53 -0.42 -19.03
CA LEU A 303 28.80 0.37 -20.25
C LEU A 303 28.53 -0.45 -21.51
N VAL A 304 27.79 0.13 -22.45
CA VAL A 304 27.69 -0.39 -23.83
C VAL A 304 28.83 0.20 -24.65
N ARG A 305 29.86 -0.59 -24.90
CA ARG A 305 31.10 -0.11 -25.55
C ARG A 305 31.10 -0.35 -27.04
N GLN A 306 31.60 0.64 -27.80
CA GLN A 306 31.91 0.57 -29.23
C GLN A 306 33.28 1.24 -29.46
N GLY A 307 34.36 0.46 -29.37
CA GLY A 307 35.72 1.00 -29.35
C GLY A 307 35.95 1.89 -28.12
N ASN A 308 36.42 3.13 -28.35
CA ASN A 308 36.63 4.13 -27.28
C ASN A 308 35.34 4.83 -26.83
N HIS A 309 34.24 4.65 -27.57
CA HIS A 309 32.94 5.20 -27.22
C HIS A 309 32.19 4.25 -26.27
N ALA A 310 31.48 4.83 -25.28
CA ALA A 310 30.65 4.06 -24.36
C ALA A 310 29.37 4.80 -24.05
N ASP A 311 28.27 4.03 -24.00
CA ASP A 311 26.91 4.52 -23.69
C ASP A 311 26.36 3.86 -22.44
N VAL A 312 25.55 4.63 -21.70
CA VAL A 312 24.72 4.14 -20.60
C VAL A 312 23.27 4.55 -20.88
N PRO A 313 22.45 3.65 -21.44
CA PRO A 313 21.05 3.92 -21.72
C PRO A 313 20.21 3.73 -20.45
N LEU A 314 19.55 4.81 -20.01
CA LEU A 314 18.72 4.89 -18.83
C LEU A 314 17.34 5.48 -19.17
N SER A 315 16.41 5.39 -18.23
CA SER A 315 15.16 6.14 -18.26
C SER A 315 14.78 6.57 -16.86
N MET A 316 14.06 7.68 -16.74
CA MET A 316 13.50 8.15 -15.48
C MET A 316 11.97 8.29 -15.64
N TYR A 317 11.22 7.76 -14.69
CA TYR A 317 9.79 7.97 -14.64
C TYR A 317 9.46 8.95 -13.52
N PHE A 318 8.69 9.97 -13.84
CA PHE A 318 8.13 10.93 -12.90
C PHE A 318 6.65 11.10 -13.18
N GLY A 319 5.79 10.49 -12.41
CA GLY A 319 4.37 10.51 -12.74
C GLY A 319 3.48 9.81 -11.73
N PRO A 320 2.20 9.62 -12.11
CA PRO A 320 1.22 8.94 -11.29
C PRO A 320 1.54 7.45 -11.12
N SER A 321 1.25 6.91 -9.93
CA SER A 321 1.25 5.47 -9.67
C SER A 321 -0.07 4.86 -10.15
N ASP A 322 -0.36 4.98 -11.45
CA ASP A 322 -1.51 4.40 -12.12
C ASP A 322 -1.15 3.08 -12.81
N TYR A 323 -1.95 2.04 -12.58
CA TYR A 323 -1.66 0.71 -13.11
C TYR A 323 -1.61 0.65 -14.63
N ASN A 324 -2.57 1.28 -15.31
CA ASN A 324 -2.67 1.27 -16.76
C ASN A 324 -1.56 2.11 -17.40
N GLU A 325 -1.23 3.26 -16.80
CA GLU A 325 -0.14 4.13 -17.25
C GLU A 325 1.23 3.42 -17.13
N LEU A 326 1.52 2.84 -15.97
CA LEU A 326 2.78 2.16 -15.69
C LEU A 326 2.97 0.91 -16.57
N LYS A 327 1.90 0.17 -16.83
CA LYS A 327 1.92 -1.05 -17.64
C LYS A 327 2.31 -0.81 -19.10
N LYS A 328 2.03 0.38 -19.66
CA LYS A 328 2.38 0.74 -21.04
C LYS A 328 3.88 0.63 -21.34
N HIS A 329 4.70 0.83 -20.31
CA HIS A 329 6.17 0.80 -20.45
C HIS A 329 6.76 -0.61 -20.56
N ASN A 330 6.02 -1.67 -20.22
CA ASN A 330 6.42 -3.08 -20.32
C ASN A 330 7.74 -3.42 -19.59
N VAL A 331 8.02 -2.73 -18.48
CA VAL A 331 9.21 -2.96 -17.64
C VAL A 331 8.86 -3.36 -16.20
N GLY A 332 7.57 -3.67 -15.92
CA GLY A 332 7.09 -4.12 -14.62
C GLY A 332 6.85 -3.00 -13.60
N LEU A 333 6.79 -1.73 -14.02
CA LEU A 333 6.48 -0.61 -13.13
C LEU A 333 5.09 -0.69 -12.50
N GLU A 334 4.13 -1.36 -13.17
CA GLU A 334 2.78 -1.57 -12.66
C GLU A 334 2.74 -2.37 -11.34
N TYR A 335 3.82 -3.04 -10.97
CA TYR A 335 3.92 -3.74 -9.69
C TYR A 335 4.01 -2.79 -8.50
N PHE A 336 4.39 -1.52 -8.71
CA PHE A 336 4.33 -0.50 -7.67
C PHE A 336 2.91 -0.22 -7.15
N VAL A 337 1.86 -0.52 -7.94
CA VAL A 337 0.49 -0.33 -7.50
C VAL A 337 0.08 -1.47 -6.56
N PRO A 338 -0.11 -1.22 -5.25
CA PRO A 338 -0.27 -2.27 -4.25
C PRO A 338 -1.70 -2.81 -4.22
N TYR A 339 -2.11 -3.53 -5.25
CA TYR A 339 -3.45 -4.13 -5.31
C TYR A 339 -3.65 -5.36 -4.40
N GLY A 340 -2.69 -5.68 -3.55
CA GLY A 340 -2.76 -6.77 -2.57
C GLY A 340 -1.37 -7.27 -2.18
N ASN A 341 -1.08 -7.33 -0.87
CA ASN A 341 0.20 -7.70 -0.31
C ASN A 341 0.09 -8.75 0.79
N GLY A 342 1.19 -9.44 1.11
CA GLY A 342 1.28 -10.40 2.19
C GLY A 342 0.24 -11.51 2.09
N ILE A 343 -0.46 -11.80 3.19
CA ILE A 343 -1.50 -12.84 3.25
C ILE A 343 -2.71 -12.55 2.35
N PHE A 344 -2.90 -11.29 1.95
CA PHE A 344 -3.95 -10.84 1.04
C PHE A 344 -3.44 -10.63 -0.41
N ALA A 345 -2.26 -11.15 -0.76
CA ALA A 345 -1.72 -11.02 -2.11
C ALA A 345 -2.65 -11.56 -3.20
N PHE A 346 -3.52 -12.52 -2.88
CA PHE A 346 -4.49 -13.07 -3.82
C PHE A 346 -5.54 -12.05 -4.30
N VAL A 347 -5.85 -11.01 -3.51
CA VAL A 347 -6.84 -10.00 -3.92
C VAL A 347 -6.35 -9.12 -5.07
N LYS A 348 -5.02 -9.10 -5.36
CA LYS A 348 -4.47 -8.40 -6.53
C LYS A 348 -5.10 -8.89 -7.85
N TYR A 349 -5.46 -10.17 -7.93
CA TYR A 349 -6.11 -10.72 -9.13
C TYR A 349 -7.56 -10.23 -9.26
N ILE A 350 -8.30 -10.11 -8.14
CA ILE A 350 -9.64 -9.52 -8.12
C ILE A 350 -9.56 -8.05 -8.56
N ASN A 351 -8.59 -7.30 -8.03
CA ASN A 351 -8.42 -5.88 -8.36
C ASN A 351 -8.03 -5.67 -9.82
N ARG A 352 -7.04 -6.42 -10.34
CA ARG A 352 -6.51 -6.24 -11.71
C ARG A 352 -7.47 -6.72 -12.79
N TYR A 353 -8.16 -7.85 -12.56
CA TYR A 353 -8.96 -8.50 -13.60
C TYR A 353 -10.47 -8.28 -13.46
N PHE A 354 -10.94 -7.78 -12.33
CA PHE A 354 -12.36 -7.51 -12.11
C PHE A 354 -12.63 -6.06 -11.72
N LEU A 355 -12.09 -5.57 -10.60
CA LEU A 355 -12.46 -4.23 -10.11
C LEU A 355 -11.96 -3.11 -11.01
N LEU A 356 -10.71 -3.15 -11.45
CA LEU A 356 -10.13 -2.10 -12.32
C LEU A 356 -10.87 -2.01 -13.67
N PRO A 357 -11.07 -3.09 -14.44
CA PRO A 357 -11.82 -3.01 -15.69
C PRO A 357 -13.27 -2.54 -15.50
N VAL A 358 -13.93 -2.95 -14.42
CA VAL A 358 -15.30 -2.52 -14.10
C VAL A 358 -15.32 -1.04 -13.74
N PHE A 359 -14.38 -0.60 -12.91
CA PHE A 359 -14.23 0.80 -12.55
C PHE A 359 -13.98 1.67 -13.78
N ASP A 360 -13.02 1.30 -14.63
CA ASP A 360 -12.67 2.01 -15.87
C ASP A 360 -13.87 2.09 -16.82
N PHE A 361 -14.63 1.02 -16.97
CA PHE A 361 -15.85 1.01 -17.81
C PHE A 361 -16.92 1.96 -17.27
N ILE A 362 -17.16 1.95 -15.95
CA ILE A 362 -18.20 2.80 -15.36
C ILE A 362 -17.76 4.27 -15.36
N GLN A 363 -16.51 4.59 -14.98
CA GLN A 363 -16.02 5.97 -14.93
C GLN A 363 -15.99 6.63 -16.32
N HIS A 364 -15.79 5.87 -17.39
CA HIS A 364 -15.85 6.39 -18.75
C HIS A 364 -17.23 6.96 -19.09
N ASN A 365 -18.29 6.39 -18.51
CA ASN A 365 -19.68 6.77 -18.78
C ASN A 365 -20.29 7.66 -17.67
N VAL A 366 -19.70 7.71 -16.48
CA VAL A 366 -20.23 8.40 -15.30
C VAL A 366 -19.16 9.32 -14.72
N MET A 367 -19.35 10.63 -14.87
CA MET A 367 -18.36 11.63 -14.40
C MET A 367 -18.25 11.72 -12.89
N ASN A 368 -19.29 11.36 -12.13
CA ASN A 368 -19.29 11.49 -10.67
C ASN A 368 -18.78 10.24 -10.00
N MET A 369 -17.60 10.32 -9.35
CA MET A 369 -16.92 9.18 -8.73
C MET A 369 -17.68 8.56 -7.55
N GLY A 370 -18.46 9.35 -6.81
CA GLY A 370 -19.34 8.81 -5.75
C GLY A 370 -20.44 7.91 -6.32
N ILE A 371 -20.96 8.24 -7.52
CA ILE A 371 -21.93 7.41 -8.25
C ILE A 371 -21.23 6.17 -8.83
N VAL A 372 -20.00 6.29 -9.32
CA VAL A 372 -19.19 5.14 -9.77
C VAL A 372 -19.05 4.13 -8.63
N ILE A 373 -18.71 4.57 -7.44
CA ILE A 373 -18.59 3.72 -6.23
C ILE A 373 -19.93 3.07 -5.88
N LEU A 374 -21.03 3.83 -5.94
CA LEU A 374 -22.40 3.30 -5.74
C LEU A 374 -22.69 2.15 -6.72
N LEU A 375 -22.43 2.34 -8.01
CA LEU A 375 -22.70 1.33 -9.05
C LEU A 375 -21.84 0.08 -8.88
N ILE A 376 -20.55 0.24 -8.55
CA ILE A 376 -19.67 -0.89 -8.20
C ILE A 376 -20.21 -1.64 -6.99
N THR A 377 -20.67 -0.91 -5.97
CA THR A 377 -21.26 -1.51 -4.75
C THR A 377 -22.49 -2.33 -5.09
N LEU A 378 -23.39 -1.80 -5.92
CA LEU A 378 -24.59 -2.50 -6.39
C LEU A 378 -24.20 -3.77 -7.16
N LEU A 379 -23.22 -3.69 -8.06
CA LEU A 379 -22.73 -4.84 -8.81
C LEU A 379 -22.18 -5.93 -7.90
N ILE A 380 -21.30 -5.57 -6.95
CA ILE A 380 -20.73 -6.51 -5.98
C ILE A 380 -21.84 -7.16 -5.15
N ARG A 381 -22.83 -6.38 -4.70
CA ARG A 381 -23.97 -6.90 -3.93
C ARG A 381 -24.86 -7.83 -4.78
N LEU A 382 -25.05 -7.54 -6.04
CA LEU A 382 -25.78 -8.41 -6.96
C LEU A 382 -25.06 -9.77 -7.11
N ILE A 383 -23.75 -9.75 -7.32
CA ILE A 383 -22.94 -10.98 -7.46
C ILE A 383 -22.93 -11.80 -6.17
N THR A 384 -22.90 -11.14 -5.01
CA THR A 384 -22.83 -11.81 -3.69
C THR A 384 -24.20 -12.20 -3.14
N SER A 385 -25.30 -11.65 -3.67
CA SER A 385 -26.66 -11.88 -3.17
C SER A 385 -27.11 -13.35 -3.10
N PRO A 386 -26.74 -14.27 -4.03
CA PRO A 386 -27.12 -15.69 -3.90
C PRO A 386 -26.47 -16.37 -2.69
N ILE A 387 -25.25 -15.96 -2.33
CA ILE A 387 -24.53 -16.47 -1.14
C ILE A 387 -25.18 -15.92 0.14
N LEU A 388 -25.52 -14.63 0.13
CA LEU A 388 -26.22 -13.98 1.24
C LEU A 388 -27.59 -14.62 1.49
N TYR A 389 -28.36 -14.90 0.43
CA TYR A 389 -29.64 -15.61 0.54
C TYR A 389 -29.50 -16.97 1.23
N LYS A 390 -28.54 -17.80 0.79
CA LYS A 390 -28.27 -19.11 1.39
C LYS A 390 -27.91 -18.99 2.87
N SER A 391 -27.17 -17.97 3.24
CA SER A 391 -26.79 -17.71 4.62
C SER A 391 -27.99 -17.30 5.49
N TYR A 392 -28.83 -16.38 5.02
CA TYR A 392 -30.05 -16.00 5.74
C TYR A 392 -31.04 -17.16 5.87
N LEU A 393 -31.17 -18.00 4.84
CA LEU A 393 -31.96 -19.22 4.90
C LEU A 393 -31.43 -20.21 5.96
N SER A 394 -30.09 -20.35 6.05
CA SER A 394 -29.48 -21.19 7.11
C SER A 394 -29.73 -20.61 8.50
N GLY A 395 -29.65 -19.30 8.68
CA GLY A 395 -29.99 -18.63 9.92
C GLY A 395 -31.47 -18.80 10.32
N ALA A 396 -32.39 -18.72 9.34
CA ALA A 396 -33.81 -18.96 9.56
C ALA A 396 -34.09 -20.41 9.98
N LYS A 397 -33.41 -21.40 9.37
CA LYS A 397 -33.50 -22.82 9.80
C LYS A 397 -33.00 -23.01 11.23
N MET A 398 -31.90 -22.35 11.62
CA MET A 398 -31.40 -22.40 13.01
C MET A 398 -32.42 -21.81 13.99
N LYS A 399 -33.12 -20.72 13.60
CA LYS A 399 -34.18 -20.11 14.44
C LYS A 399 -35.37 -21.06 14.67
N VAL A 400 -35.80 -21.79 13.64
CA VAL A 400 -36.86 -22.81 13.74
C VAL A 400 -36.48 -23.95 14.70
N LEU A 401 -35.19 -24.35 14.71
CA LEU A 401 -34.68 -25.40 15.60
C LEU A 401 -34.39 -24.94 17.04
N LYS A 402 -34.51 -23.65 17.32
CA LYS A 402 -34.19 -23.10 18.64
C LYS A 402 -34.88 -23.81 19.80
N PRO A 403 -36.22 -24.10 19.80
CA PRO A 403 -36.86 -24.82 20.89
C PRO A 403 -36.24 -26.18 21.21
N GLU A 404 -35.77 -26.90 20.16
CA GLU A 404 -35.12 -28.20 20.34
C GLU A 404 -33.68 -28.03 20.89
N VAL A 405 -32.97 -26.97 20.49
CA VAL A 405 -31.65 -26.62 21.04
C VAL A 405 -31.77 -26.25 22.51
N ASP A 406 -32.80 -25.48 22.89
CA ASP A 406 -33.06 -25.09 24.27
C ASP A 406 -33.39 -26.34 25.14
N ALA A 407 -34.18 -27.29 24.64
CA ALA A 407 -34.44 -28.56 25.30
C ALA A 407 -33.17 -29.42 25.48
N LEU A 408 -32.29 -29.45 24.47
CA LEU A 408 -30.99 -30.13 24.60
C LEU A 408 -30.09 -29.45 25.64
N LYS A 409 -30.11 -28.14 25.72
CA LYS A 409 -29.36 -27.36 26.71
C LYS A 409 -29.81 -27.66 28.13
N GLU A 410 -31.12 -27.77 28.36
CA GLU A 410 -31.67 -28.18 29.67
C GLU A 410 -31.29 -29.60 30.01
N LYS A 411 -31.32 -30.52 29.03
CA LYS A 411 -30.98 -31.93 29.25
C LYS A 411 -29.51 -32.16 29.61
N TYR A 412 -28.59 -31.38 29.04
CA TYR A 412 -27.13 -31.55 29.17
C TYR A 412 -26.48 -30.36 29.94
N LYS A 413 -27.17 -29.78 30.95
CA LYS A 413 -26.75 -28.57 31.70
C LYS A 413 -25.28 -28.61 32.14
N ASP A 414 -24.81 -29.77 32.61
CA ASP A 414 -23.48 -29.93 33.23
C ASP A 414 -22.46 -30.54 32.28
N ASP A 415 -22.88 -31.04 31.11
CA ASP A 415 -22.01 -31.65 30.11
C ASP A 415 -22.02 -30.87 28.79
N GLN A 416 -21.18 -29.84 28.74
CA GLN A 416 -21.02 -28.96 27.57
C GLN A 416 -20.53 -29.73 26.33
N GLN A 417 -19.79 -30.84 26.52
CA GLN A 417 -19.28 -31.63 25.42
C GLN A 417 -20.38 -32.47 24.79
N ALA A 418 -21.23 -33.13 25.64
CA ALA A 418 -22.40 -33.87 25.16
C ALA A 418 -23.43 -32.93 24.51
N PHE A 419 -23.66 -31.75 25.07
CA PHE A 419 -24.54 -30.72 24.47
C PHE A 419 -24.05 -30.34 23.07
N GLY A 420 -22.74 -30.00 22.88
CA GLY A 420 -22.20 -29.62 21.58
C GLY A 420 -22.32 -30.72 20.53
N MET A 421 -22.11 -31.99 20.93
CA MET A 421 -22.27 -33.13 20.03
C MET A 421 -23.71 -33.34 19.60
N GLU A 422 -24.66 -33.32 20.51
CA GLU A 422 -26.07 -33.51 20.21
C GLU A 422 -26.66 -32.34 19.42
N GLN A 423 -26.26 -31.11 19.72
CA GLN A 423 -26.59 -29.92 18.94
C GLN A 423 -26.09 -30.06 17.48
N MET A 424 -24.86 -30.55 17.29
CA MET A 424 -24.32 -30.78 15.93
C MET A 424 -25.06 -31.88 15.19
N LYS A 425 -25.46 -32.97 15.87
CA LYS A 425 -26.32 -34.01 15.31
C LYS A 425 -27.68 -33.47 14.90
N LEU A 426 -28.29 -32.64 15.75
CA LEU A 426 -29.56 -32.00 15.45
C LEU A 426 -29.48 -31.14 14.20
N TRP A 427 -28.51 -30.24 14.11
CA TRP A 427 -28.31 -29.39 12.93
C TRP A 427 -28.08 -30.20 11.67
N LYS A 428 -27.27 -31.25 11.75
CA LYS A 428 -26.99 -32.13 10.62
C LYS A 428 -28.24 -32.90 10.15
N SER A 429 -29.02 -33.45 11.08
CA SER A 429 -30.27 -34.13 10.76
C SER A 429 -31.29 -33.21 10.10
N ALA A 430 -31.31 -31.96 10.47
CA ALA A 430 -32.14 -30.91 9.90
C ALA A 430 -31.61 -30.35 8.55
N GLY A 431 -30.40 -30.76 8.13
CA GLY A 431 -29.76 -30.24 6.93
C GLY A 431 -29.32 -28.76 7.08
N VAL A 432 -28.94 -28.35 8.29
CA VAL A 432 -28.48 -26.98 8.62
C VAL A 432 -26.96 -27.00 8.79
N SER A 433 -26.30 -26.05 8.13
CA SER A 433 -24.86 -25.86 8.33
C SER A 433 -24.62 -24.86 9.45
N PRO A 434 -23.85 -25.20 10.49
CA PRO A 434 -23.49 -24.26 11.55
C PRO A 434 -22.65 -23.07 11.03
N LEU A 435 -21.90 -23.29 9.93
CA LEU A 435 -21.12 -22.24 9.26
C LEU A 435 -21.98 -21.36 8.35
N GLY A 436 -23.24 -21.72 8.08
CA GLY A 436 -24.12 -20.96 7.19
C GLY A 436 -24.34 -19.52 7.66
N GLY A 437 -24.46 -19.31 8.96
CA GLY A 437 -24.69 -17.97 9.55
C GLY A 437 -23.45 -17.03 9.48
N CYS A 438 -22.23 -17.55 9.51
CA CYS A 438 -21.02 -16.76 9.46
C CYS A 438 -20.43 -16.60 8.03
N LEU A 439 -21.02 -17.29 7.03
CA LEU A 439 -20.55 -17.25 5.64
C LEU A 439 -20.48 -15.83 5.06
N PRO A 440 -21.44 -14.91 5.32
CA PRO A 440 -21.32 -13.52 4.87
C PRO A 440 -20.09 -12.81 5.43
N ALA A 441 -19.77 -13.01 6.70
CA ALA A 441 -18.61 -12.38 7.34
C ALA A 441 -17.29 -12.90 6.73
N LEU A 442 -17.21 -14.22 6.45
CA LEU A 442 -16.04 -14.80 5.81
C LEU A 442 -15.86 -14.31 4.37
N LEU A 443 -16.95 -14.16 3.62
CA LEU A 443 -16.91 -13.61 2.25
C LEU A 443 -16.56 -12.10 2.27
N GLN A 444 -16.97 -11.38 3.31
CA GLN A 444 -16.73 -9.95 3.43
C GLN A 444 -15.24 -9.61 3.56
N ILE A 445 -14.40 -10.48 4.16
CA ILE A 445 -12.97 -10.22 4.36
C ILE A 445 -12.22 -10.05 3.01
N PRO A 446 -12.29 -10.98 2.04
CA PRO A 446 -11.69 -10.78 0.73
C PRO A 446 -12.22 -9.55 -0.01
N ILE A 447 -13.51 -9.28 0.06
CA ILE A 447 -14.13 -8.10 -0.58
C ILE A 447 -13.61 -6.82 0.08
N PHE A 448 -13.57 -6.78 1.41
CA PHE A 448 -13.04 -5.65 2.15
C PHE A 448 -11.58 -5.35 1.75
N MET A 449 -10.72 -6.36 1.81
CA MET A 449 -9.30 -6.18 1.50
C MET A 449 -9.07 -5.81 0.04
N SER A 450 -9.86 -6.38 -0.88
CA SER A 450 -9.82 -6.01 -2.30
C SER A 450 -10.13 -4.52 -2.50
N LEU A 451 -11.25 -4.05 -1.95
CA LEU A 451 -11.66 -2.64 -2.07
C LEU A 451 -10.75 -1.69 -1.28
N TYR A 452 -10.23 -2.11 -0.13
CA TYR A 452 -9.25 -1.35 0.63
C TYR A 452 -8.02 -1.04 -0.22
N TYR A 453 -7.37 -2.06 -0.77
CA TYR A 453 -6.21 -1.87 -1.65
C TYR A 453 -6.57 -1.09 -2.92
N PHE A 454 -7.75 -1.34 -3.49
CA PHE A 454 -8.19 -0.67 -4.71
C PHE A 454 -8.40 0.84 -4.51
N PHE A 455 -9.21 1.24 -3.53
CA PHE A 455 -9.50 2.66 -3.30
C PHE A 455 -8.32 3.44 -2.74
N GLN A 456 -7.46 2.80 -1.96
CA GLN A 456 -6.25 3.41 -1.42
C GLN A 456 -5.21 3.72 -2.51
N SER A 457 -5.19 2.94 -3.58
CA SER A 457 -4.18 3.04 -4.66
C SER A 457 -4.71 3.71 -5.91
N ASN A 458 -6.01 3.98 -6.00
CA ASN A 458 -6.63 4.51 -7.21
C ASN A 458 -6.49 6.04 -7.26
N ILE A 459 -5.60 6.51 -8.13
CA ILE A 459 -5.34 7.94 -8.31
C ILE A 459 -6.53 8.70 -8.95
N ASP A 460 -7.43 8.02 -9.67
CA ASP A 460 -8.59 8.66 -10.31
C ASP A 460 -9.60 9.22 -9.29
N LEU A 461 -9.54 8.73 -8.04
CA LEU A 461 -10.37 9.24 -6.94
C LEU A 461 -9.79 10.51 -6.31
N ARG A 462 -8.50 10.78 -6.55
CA ARG A 462 -7.78 11.90 -5.95
C ARG A 462 -8.31 13.24 -6.47
N GLY A 463 -8.62 14.15 -5.54
CA GLY A 463 -9.21 15.45 -5.84
C GLY A 463 -10.64 15.39 -6.36
N LYS A 464 -11.33 14.23 -6.31
CA LYS A 464 -12.73 14.11 -6.71
C LYS A 464 -13.64 14.27 -5.50
N SER A 465 -14.50 15.29 -5.55
CA SER A 465 -15.47 15.57 -4.49
C SER A 465 -16.75 14.76 -4.65
N PHE A 466 -17.37 14.42 -3.51
CA PHE A 466 -18.71 13.82 -3.47
C PHE A 466 -19.42 14.14 -2.16
N LEU A 467 -20.67 14.63 -2.25
CA LEU A 467 -21.45 15.14 -1.12
C LEU A 467 -20.64 16.18 -0.32
N TRP A 468 -20.27 15.87 0.91
CA TRP A 468 -19.46 16.72 1.81
C TRP A 468 -17.97 16.42 1.77
N ALA A 469 -17.55 15.31 1.16
CA ALA A 469 -16.13 14.99 0.99
C ALA A 469 -15.53 15.80 -0.17
N ASN A 470 -14.46 16.52 0.11
CA ASN A 470 -13.73 17.29 -0.90
C ASN A 470 -12.82 16.42 -1.76
N ASP A 471 -12.37 15.27 -1.21
CA ASP A 471 -11.48 14.33 -1.88
C ASP A 471 -11.83 12.90 -1.46
N LEU A 472 -12.24 12.08 -2.42
CA LEU A 472 -12.59 10.68 -2.15
C LEU A 472 -11.38 9.77 -1.84
N ALA A 473 -10.18 10.20 -2.21
CA ALA A 473 -8.94 9.44 -1.92
C ALA A 473 -8.40 9.71 -0.51
N GLN A 474 -8.95 10.69 0.20
CA GLN A 474 -8.61 11.03 1.58
C GLN A 474 -9.82 10.82 2.49
N TYR A 475 -9.62 10.90 3.81
CA TYR A 475 -10.76 10.89 4.74
C TYR A 475 -11.59 12.18 4.60
N ASP A 476 -12.90 12.09 4.81
CA ASP A 476 -13.77 13.26 4.89
C ASP A 476 -13.64 13.89 6.28
N ASN A 477 -13.46 15.20 6.33
CA ASN A 477 -13.35 15.96 7.58
C ASN A 477 -14.45 17.02 7.64
N ILE A 478 -15.48 16.80 8.45
CA ILE A 478 -16.55 17.76 8.68
C ILE A 478 -16.29 18.65 9.91
N ALA A 479 -15.43 18.21 10.84
CA ALA A 479 -15.05 18.96 12.03
C ALA A 479 -13.67 18.49 12.52
N SER A 480 -12.77 19.43 12.79
CA SER A 480 -11.46 19.15 13.39
C SER A 480 -11.53 19.26 14.91
N ILE A 481 -10.88 18.34 15.60
CA ILE A 481 -10.77 18.27 17.05
C ILE A 481 -9.41 18.89 17.43
N PRO A 482 -9.32 19.81 18.42
CA PRO A 482 -8.08 20.51 18.76
C PRO A 482 -7.02 19.62 19.45
N PHE A 483 -7.33 18.35 19.70
CA PHE A 483 -6.43 17.35 20.28
C PHE A 483 -6.66 16.00 19.62
N SER A 484 -5.63 15.16 19.58
CA SER A 484 -5.74 13.82 19.02
C SER A 484 -6.30 12.85 20.06
N ILE A 485 -7.42 12.20 19.73
CA ILE A 485 -8.02 11.14 20.55
C ILE A 485 -7.31 9.82 20.20
N PRO A 486 -6.75 9.08 21.17
CA PRO A 486 -6.13 7.79 20.90
C PRO A 486 -7.07 6.86 20.12
N PHE A 487 -6.57 6.22 19.07
CA PHE A 487 -7.28 5.33 18.13
C PHE A 487 -8.35 5.97 17.25
N TYR A 488 -8.73 7.24 17.48
CA TYR A 488 -9.75 7.93 16.68
C TYR A 488 -9.14 9.02 15.78
N GLY A 489 -8.18 9.79 16.31
CA GLY A 489 -7.54 10.90 15.59
C GLY A 489 -8.04 12.27 16.04
N ASP A 490 -7.85 13.28 15.20
CA ASP A 490 -8.10 14.70 15.46
C ASP A 490 -9.20 15.31 14.56
N HIS A 491 -9.99 14.45 13.91
CA HIS A 491 -11.06 14.88 13.00
C HIS A 491 -12.29 13.96 13.10
N VAL A 492 -13.40 14.43 12.54
CA VAL A 492 -14.67 13.71 12.48
C VAL A 492 -15.02 13.44 11.02
N SER A 493 -15.06 12.15 10.64
CA SER A 493 -15.54 11.68 9.35
C SER A 493 -17.01 11.32 9.40
N LEU A 494 -17.85 11.99 8.61
CA LEU A 494 -19.28 11.73 8.56
C LEU A 494 -19.58 10.42 7.81
N PHE A 495 -18.82 10.08 6.76
CA PHE A 495 -18.97 8.79 6.10
C PHE A 495 -18.63 7.63 7.04
N THR A 496 -17.63 7.79 7.90
CA THR A 496 -17.32 6.80 8.95
C THR A 496 -18.50 6.64 9.93
N ILE A 497 -19.07 7.75 10.40
CA ILE A 497 -20.23 7.71 11.29
C ILE A 497 -21.41 6.99 10.63
N THR A 498 -21.73 7.31 9.37
CA THR A 498 -22.82 6.65 8.65
C THR A 498 -22.56 5.17 8.38
N ALA A 499 -21.31 4.79 8.09
CA ALA A 499 -20.91 3.39 7.94
C ALA A 499 -21.06 2.60 9.24
N VAL A 500 -20.68 3.19 10.38
CA VAL A 500 -20.82 2.57 11.72
C VAL A 500 -22.28 2.47 12.13
N ILE A 501 -23.08 3.51 11.93
CA ILE A 501 -24.52 3.49 12.23
C ILE A 501 -25.22 2.39 11.43
N THR A 502 -24.97 2.31 10.12
CA THR A 502 -25.58 1.27 9.28
C THR A 502 -25.11 -0.13 9.67
N SER A 503 -23.86 -0.29 10.09
CA SER A 503 -23.32 -1.55 10.64
C SER A 503 -24.00 -1.94 11.96
N LEU A 504 -24.23 -0.98 12.87
CA LEU A 504 -24.97 -1.18 14.11
C LEU A 504 -26.42 -1.61 13.83
N LEU A 505 -27.09 -0.98 12.87
CA LEU A 505 -28.46 -1.35 12.48
C LEU A 505 -28.54 -2.79 11.98
N ILE A 506 -27.58 -3.22 11.16
CA ILE A 506 -27.48 -4.63 10.72
C ILE A 506 -27.29 -5.55 11.93
N SER A 507 -26.41 -5.18 12.86
CA SER A 507 -26.10 -5.98 14.04
C SER A 507 -27.34 -6.12 14.95
N ILE A 508 -28.03 -5.03 15.22
CA ILE A 508 -29.27 -5.02 16.01
C ILE A 508 -30.35 -5.90 15.35
N TYR A 509 -30.55 -5.71 14.05
CA TYR A 509 -31.55 -6.49 13.29
C TYR A 509 -31.20 -7.98 13.24
N SER A 510 -29.93 -8.32 13.07
CA SER A 510 -29.47 -9.72 13.06
C SER A 510 -29.63 -10.37 14.43
N MET A 511 -29.33 -9.64 15.51
CA MET A 511 -29.48 -10.15 16.89
C MET A 511 -30.92 -10.34 17.34
N SER A 512 -31.85 -9.48 16.92
CA SER A 512 -33.28 -9.69 17.20
C SER A 512 -33.78 -11.05 16.72
N ASN A 513 -33.04 -11.64 15.76
CA ASN A 513 -33.32 -12.93 15.18
C ASN A 513 -32.49 -14.10 15.80
N MET A 514 -31.46 -13.81 16.62
CA MET A 514 -30.52 -14.79 17.19
C MET A 514 -30.45 -14.67 18.72
N GLN A 515 -31.57 -14.77 19.43
CA GLN A 515 -31.56 -14.74 20.90
C GLN A 515 -30.93 -16.02 21.49
N ASP A 516 -29.61 -16.01 21.74
CA ASP A 516 -28.97 -16.91 22.72
C ASP A 516 -28.32 -16.07 23.82
N ASN A 517 -28.93 -16.14 25.00
CA ASN A 517 -28.57 -15.34 26.19
C ASN A 517 -27.46 -16.01 27.04
N SER A 518 -26.82 -17.06 26.56
CA SER A 518 -25.96 -17.91 27.39
C SER A 518 -24.58 -17.35 27.69
N ASN A 519 -24.06 -16.44 26.82
CA ASN A 519 -22.77 -15.83 27.05
C ASN A 519 -22.85 -14.30 26.93
N PRO A 520 -22.59 -13.53 28.01
CA PRO A 520 -22.64 -12.07 27.96
C PRO A 520 -21.74 -11.45 26.92
N LEU A 521 -20.54 -12.03 26.68
CA LEU A 521 -19.59 -11.53 25.68
C LEU A 521 -20.18 -11.63 24.27
N MET A 522 -20.79 -12.76 23.92
CA MET A 522 -21.44 -12.94 22.63
C MET A 522 -22.64 -12.03 22.42
N LYS A 523 -23.34 -11.67 23.51
CA LYS A 523 -24.47 -10.75 23.48
C LYS A 523 -24.04 -9.32 23.13
N TYR A 524 -22.89 -8.85 23.63
CA TYR A 524 -22.43 -7.46 23.44
C TYR A 524 -21.49 -7.29 22.26
N MET A 525 -20.85 -8.35 21.78
CA MET A 525 -19.89 -8.31 20.68
C MET A 525 -20.40 -7.60 19.40
N PRO A 526 -21.64 -7.84 18.93
CA PRO A 526 -22.20 -7.17 17.77
C PRO A 526 -22.37 -5.65 17.92
N TYR A 527 -22.39 -5.14 19.14
CA TYR A 527 -22.43 -3.71 19.41
C TYR A 527 -21.01 -3.12 19.55
N ILE A 528 -20.11 -3.87 20.19
CA ILE A 528 -18.73 -3.43 20.42
C ILE A 528 -17.97 -3.33 19.10
N PHE A 529 -18.14 -4.31 18.21
CA PHE A 529 -17.40 -4.37 16.96
C PHE A 529 -17.58 -3.15 16.04
N PRO A 530 -18.81 -2.68 15.73
CA PRO A 530 -19.00 -1.45 14.96
C PRO A 530 -18.42 -0.20 15.62
N VAL A 531 -18.46 -0.13 16.96
CA VAL A 531 -17.87 1.00 17.70
C VAL A 531 -16.34 1.00 17.59
N LEU A 532 -15.70 -0.18 17.65
CA LEU A 532 -14.25 -0.29 17.41
C LEU A 532 -13.88 0.12 16.00
N LEU A 533 -14.73 -0.18 15.01
CA LEU A 533 -14.51 0.24 13.64
C LEU A 533 -14.51 1.76 13.45
N LEU A 534 -15.15 2.51 14.35
CA LEU A 534 -15.19 3.96 14.28
C LEU A 534 -13.77 4.57 14.27
N GLY A 535 -12.88 4.08 15.13
CA GLY A 535 -11.49 4.53 15.16
C GLY A 535 -10.71 4.13 13.92
N VAL A 536 -10.86 2.88 13.47
CA VAL A 536 -10.14 2.38 12.29
C VAL A 536 -10.60 3.08 11.01
N PHE A 537 -11.91 3.28 10.85
CA PHE A 537 -12.49 3.84 9.64
C PHE A 537 -12.29 5.36 9.52
N ASN A 538 -12.08 6.04 10.66
CA ASN A 538 -11.96 7.50 10.67
C ASN A 538 -10.77 8.01 9.82
N SER A 539 -9.71 7.20 9.68
CA SER A 539 -8.52 7.53 8.87
C SER A 539 -8.53 6.90 7.47
N LEU A 540 -9.61 6.18 7.10
CA LEU A 540 -9.70 5.57 5.78
C LEU A 540 -10.20 6.55 4.71
N PRO A 541 -9.86 6.32 3.42
CA PRO A 541 -10.38 7.13 2.32
C PRO A 541 -11.92 7.20 2.31
N ALA A 542 -12.46 8.37 2.02
CA ALA A 542 -13.90 8.63 1.93
C ALA A 542 -14.60 7.70 0.91
N ALA A 543 -13.91 7.31 -0.16
CA ALA A 543 -14.39 6.31 -1.11
C ALA A 543 -14.73 4.97 -0.45
N LEU A 544 -13.88 4.49 0.47
CA LEU A 544 -14.06 3.22 1.15
C LEU A 544 -15.18 3.30 2.20
N THR A 545 -15.23 4.36 2.98
CA THR A 545 -16.27 4.57 4.00
C THR A 545 -17.65 4.83 3.37
N TRP A 546 -17.70 5.53 2.21
CA TRP A 546 -18.89 5.64 1.39
C TRP A 546 -19.36 4.29 0.87
N TYR A 547 -18.44 3.48 0.30
CA TYR A 547 -18.75 2.10 -0.08
C TYR A 547 -19.40 1.33 1.08
N TYR A 548 -18.84 1.42 2.30
CA TYR A 548 -19.39 0.73 3.45
C TYR A 548 -20.80 1.21 3.82
N THR A 549 -21.04 2.50 3.81
CA THR A 549 -22.35 3.09 4.06
C THR A 549 -23.40 2.53 3.11
N VAL A 550 -23.12 2.57 1.79
CA VAL A 550 -24.02 2.06 0.76
C VAL A 550 -24.20 0.54 0.88
N SER A 551 -23.08 -0.18 1.02
CA SER A 551 -23.03 -1.63 1.11
C SER A 551 -23.82 -2.16 2.30
N ASN A 552 -23.68 -1.54 3.46
CA ASN A 552 -24.43 -1.88 4.68
C ASN A 552 -25.93 -1.55 4.52
N THR A 553 -26.25 -0.41 3.95
CA THR A 553 -27.64 -0.02 3.68
C THR A 553 -28.33 -1.03 2.77
N ILE A 554 -27.70 -1.41 1.66
CA ILE A 554 -28.23 -2.43 0.74
C ILE A 554 -28.37 -3.78 1.46
N THR A 555 -27.37 -4.16 2.26
CA THR A 555 -27.40 -5.43 3.03
C THR A 555 -28.57 -5.46 4.00
N LEU A 556 -28.81 -4.37 4.73
CA LEU A 556 -29.93 -4.25 5.67
C LEU A 556 -31.28 -4.38 4.94
N ILE A 557 -31.43 -3.67 3.80
CA ILE A 557 -32.65 -3.76 2.98
C ILE A 557 -32.86 -5.18 2.48
N LEU A 558 -31.82 -5.81 1.91
CA LEU A 558 -31.89 -7.19 1.42
C LEU A 558 -32.21 -8.17 2.54
N GLN A 559 -31.63 -7.99 3.73
CA GLN A 559 -31.91 -8.83 4.89
C GLN A 559 -33.37 -8.74 5.34
N ILE A 560 -33.91 -7.52 5.39
CA ILE A 560 -35.34 -7.30 5.71
C ILE A 560 -36.25 -7.95 4.66
N ILE A 561 -35.97 -7.72 3.39
CA ILE A 561 -36.76 -8.30 2.29
C ILE A 561 -36.73 -9.82 2.32
N ILE A 562 -35.53 -10.41 2.44
CA ILE A 562 -35.38 -11.86 2.43
C ILE A 562 -36.08 -12.48 3.65
N GLN A 563 -35.89 -11.91 4.84
CA GLN A 563 -36.45 -12.49 6.07
C GLN A 563 -37.97 -12.31 6.18
N LYS A 564 -38.51 -11.18 5.68
CA LYS A 564 -39.94 -10.88 5.82
C LYS A 564 -40.81 -11.41 4.71
N TYR A 565 -40.28 -11.44 3.45
CA TYR A 565 -41.10 -11.71 2.26
C TYR A 565 -40.69 -12.98 1.49
N ILE A 566 -39.44 -13.43 1.64
CA ILE A 566 -38.95 -14.58 0.84
C ILE A 566 -38.85 -15.85 1.67
N ILE A 567 -38.48 -15.72 2.97
CA ILE A 567 -38.36 -16.88 3.86
C ILE A 567 -39.74 -17.29 4.38
N ASP A 568 -40.17 -18.48 3.96
CA ASP A 568 -41.40 -19.13 4.35
C ASP A 568 -41.10 -20.17 5.45
N HIS A 569 -41.57 -19.92 6.68
CA HIS A 569 -41.32 -20.77 7.83
C HIS A 569 -41.92 -22.18 7.69
N ASP A 570 -43.11 -22.31 7.05
CA ASP A 570 -43.76 -23.58 6.86
C ASP A 570 -43.00 -24.46 5.87
N LYS A 571 -42.48 -23.86 4.79
CA LYS A 571 -41.59 -24.56 3.85
C LYS A 571 -40.28 -24.99 4.50
N ILE A 572 -39.73 -24.16 5.43
CA ILE A 572 -38.52 -24.54 6.17
C ILE A 572 -38.81 -25.75 7.08
N MET A 573 -39.91 -25.77 7.80
CA MET A 573 -40.29 -26.89 8.66
C MET A 573 -40.49 -28.18 7.82
N ALA A 574 -41.16 -28.08 6.67
CA ALA A 574 -41.31 -29.18 5.75
C ALA A 574 -39.96 -29.74 5.23
N GLN A 575 -39.05 -28.84 4.87
CA GLN A 575 -37.69 -29.21 4.44
C GLN A 575 -36.89 -29.89 5.56
N ILE A 576 -36.98 -29.41 6.80
CA ILE A 576 -36.31 -30.00 7.95
C ILE A 576 -36.88 -31.42 8.18
N ALA A 577 -38.20 -31.57 8.15
CA ALA A 577 -38.87 -32.88 8.32
C ALA A 577 -38.48 -33.87 7.22
N GLU A 578 -38.36 -33.42 5.96
CA GLU A 578 -37.88 -34.24 4.84
C GLU A 578 -36.39 -34.63 5.01
N ASN A 579 -35.52 -33.71 5.40
CA ASN A 579 -34.12 -33.98 5.62
C ASN A 579 -33.89 -35.02 6.73
N ARG A 580 -34.69 -34.99 7.78
CA ARG A 580 -34.65 -35.98 8.88
C ARG A 580 -34.99 -37.39 8.43
N LYS A 581 -35.75 -37.54 7.34
CA LYS A 581 -36.07 -38.87 6.76
C LYS A 581 -34.93 -39.44 5.92
N LYS A 582 -33.98 -38.60 5.49
CA LYS A 582 -32.84 -39.02 4.66
C LYS A 582 -31.74 -39.64 5.53
N PRO A 583 -31.12 -40.78 5.10
CA PRO A 583 -30.01 -41.34 5.87
C PRO A 583 -28.86 -40.36 5.96
N VAL A 584 -28.39 -40.10 7.17
CA VAL A 584 -27.31 -39.15 7.44
C VAL A 584 -26.00 -39.76 6.93
N LYS A 585 -25.47 -39.28 5.80
CA LYS A 585 -24.13 -39.67 5.34
C LYS A 585 -23.08 -39.13 6.31
N LYS A 586 -22.32 -40.03 6.92
CA LYS A 586 -21.16 -39.64 7.77
C LYS A 586 -20.09 -39.00 6.88
N SER A 587 -19.53 -37.86 7.31
CA SER A 587 -18.38 -37.30 6.62
C SER A 587 -17.09 -38.00 7.09
N LYS A 588 -16.08 -38.11 6.22
CA LYS A 588 -14.75 -38.68 6.57
C LYS A 588 -14.13 -38.04 7.84
N MET A 589 -14.46 -36.80 8.13
CA MET A 589 -14.00 -36.11 9.32
C MET A 589 -14.76 -36.58 10.59
N GLN A 590 -16.04 -36.90 10.47
CA GLN A 590 -16.83 -37.47 11.57
C GLN A 590 -16.41 -38.90 11.88
N GLU A 591 -16.15 -39.71 10.87
CA GLU A 591 -15.63 -41.07 11.07
C GLU A 591 -14.29 -41.05 11.83
N ARG A 592 -13.41 -40.08 11.51
CA ARG A 592 -12.16 -39.87 12.25
C ARG A 592 -12.37 -39.38 13.69
N ILE A 593 -13.31 -38.47 13.92
CA ILE A 593 -13.62 -37.98 15.27
C ILE A 593 -14.25 -39.09 16.12
N GLU A 594 -15.20 -39.86 15.57
CA GLU A 594 -15.79 -41.00 16.24
C GLU A 594 -14.74 -42.09 16.57
N ALA A 595 -13.85 -42.40 15.62
CA ALA A 595 -12.75 -43.34 15.84
C ALA A 595 -11.76 -42.85 16.93
N MET A 596 -11.45 -41.54 16.98
CA MET A 596 -10.64 -40.98 18.05
C MET A 596 -11.34 -41.05 19.41
N GLN A 597 -12.65 -40.78 19.48
CA GLN A 597 -13.44 -40.87 20.71
C GLN A 597 -13.58 -42.30 21.20
N GLU A 598 -13.78 -43.25 20.30
CA GLU A 598 -13.82 -44.69 20.65
C GLU A 598 -12.46 -45.16 21.19
N SER A 599 -11.37 -44.67 20.59
CA SER A 599 -10.00 -44.95 21.08
C SER A 599 -9.74 -44.32 22.46
N GLN A 600 -10.21 -43.11 22.72
CA GLN A 600 -10.10 -42.46 24.03
C GLN A 600 -10.94 -43.18 25.11
N LYS A 601 -12.16 -43.58 24.75
CA LYS A 601 -13.01 -44.35 25.65
C LYS A 601 -12.41 -45.69 26.02
N LYS A 602 -11.85 -46.42 25.04
CA LYS A 602 -11.11 -47.67 25.28
C LYS A 602 -9.89 -47.50 26.15
N LEU A 603 -9.17 -46.39 26.00
CA LEU A 603 -8.02 -46.03 26.85
C LEU A 603 -8.46 -45.70 28.28
N GLN A 604 -9.58 -45.04 28.44
CA GLN A 604 -10.14 -44.68 29.75
C GLN A 604 -10.66 -45.92 30.50
N ASP A 605 -11.33 -46.84 29.79
CA ASP A 605 -11.79 -48.13 30.33
C ASP A 605 -10.62 -49.03 30.70
N LEU A 606 -9.54 -49.01 29.95
CA LEU A 606 -8.28 -49.75 30.29
C LEU A 606 -7.59 -49.13 31.54
N LYS A 607 -7.56 -47.79 31.65
CA LYS A 607 -7.03 -47.14 32.86
C LYS A 607 -7.85 -47.48 34.12
N ASN A 608 -9.18 -47.46 34.01
CA ASN A 608 -10.08 -47.76 35.11
C ASN A 608 -9.99 -49.27 35.51
N LYS A 609 -9.81 -50.17 34.56
CA LYS A 609 -9.55 -51.61 34.84
C LYS A 609 -8.21 -51.87 35.50
N ASN A 610 -7.18 -51.11 35.20
CA ASN A 610 -5.87 -51.25 35.83
C ASN A 610 -5.83 -50.60 37.23
N SER A 611 -6.62 -49.55 37.51
CA SER A 611 -6.69 -48.93 38.85
C SER A 611 -7.52 -49.78 39.85
N ASN A 612 -8.36 -50.69 39.38
CA ASN A 612 -9.14 -51.60 40.23
C ASN A 612 -8.43 -52.95 40.48
N LYS A 613 -7.21 -53.14 39.98
CA LYS A 613 -6.40 -54.36 40.18
C LYS A 613 -5.13 -54.12 41.02
N GLY A 614 -4.97 -52.91 41.61
CA GLY A 614 -3.85 -52.59 42.50
C GLY A 614 -4.24 -52.53 43.97
#